data_2bea4e738645ccc194a5857aa6fade06
#
_entry.id   2bea4e738645ccc194a5857aa6fade06
#
_cell.length_a   1.000
_cell.length_b   1.000
_cell.length_c   1.000
_cell.angle_alpha   90.00
_cell.angle_beta   90.00
_cell.angle_gamma   90.00
#
_symmetry.space_group_name_H-M   'P 1'
#
loop_
_entity.id
_entity.type
_entity.pdbx_description
1 polymer ?
#
loop_
_entity_poly.entity_id
_entity_poly.type
_entity_poly.pdbx_seq_one_letter_code
_entity_poly.pdbx_strand_id
1 'polypeptide(L)'
;MNLHRTRWRFLGLLSAVVAALAALAASLGSSASVAACAAPGGWLQASAKGSERVPGNEVLARAAAAEIVLLGEQHDDEDHHRWQAQVLAGLHALRPNLVIGFEMFPRRVQPALDRWIAGELSVEALLAQTAWEENWNFPIDLYLPLFEFARINRIPMLALNVDARLTRAIGDKGWDAIPEREREGVGRAAPASEAYRDFLFGIYRAHAHGQGARSSSGFQYFVEAQQNWDRAMAEALAVRRVSGSAGQPPLVVGIMGSGHLRYGFGVAHQLRDLGVERVVTLLPLSPDEDCREIRPGLADALFALPKKPSTPVPPPRLGGQLADADAGQGGVRVLAVTAGSLAERSGLAVGDRLLE
;
A
#
# COMPACT_ATOMS: atom_id res chain seq x y z
N MET A 1 23.30 -57.30 61.19
CA MET A 1 23.05 -58.02 59.90
C MET A 1 22.02 -57.24 59.11
N ASN A 2 22.40 -56.77 57.89
CA ASN A 2 21.55 -56.16 56.85
C ASN A 2 21.00 -54.74 57.09
N LEU A 3 21.89 -53.76 56.92
CA LEU A 3 21.53 -52.30 56.72
C LEU A 3 22.28 -51.72 55.52
N HIS A 4 22.33 -52.43 54.37
CA HIS A 4 23.11 -51.96 53.20
C HIS A 4 22.42 -52.12 51.83
N ARG A 5 21.07 -52.30 51.80
CA ARG A 5 20.39 -52.44 50.47
C ARG A 5 19.36 -51.43 50.11
N THR A 6 19.18 -50.30 50.87
CA THR A 6 18.11 -49.35 50.57
C THR A 6 18.61 -47.99 50.01
N ARG A 7 19.92 -47.79 49.85
CA ARG A 7 20.46 -46.47 49.43
C ARG A 7 20.68 -46.31 47.93
N TRP A 8 20.55 -47.36 47.10
CA TRP A 8 20.85 -47.30 45.69
C TRP A 8 19.63 -47.16 44.75
N ARG A 9 18.41 -47.20 45.27
CA ARG A 9 17.18 -47.03 44.49
C ARG A 9 16.71 -45.59 44.40
N PHE A 10 17.16 -44.68 45.23
CA PHE A 10 16.77 -43.25 45.20
C PHE A 10 17.64 -42.42 44.26
N LEU A 11 18.85 -42.79 43.97
CA LEU A 11 19.72 -42.05 43.05
C LEU A 11 19.36 -42.25 41.58
N GLY A 12 18.80 -43.37 41.21
CA GLY A 12 18.38 -43.66 39.84
C GLY A 12 17.12 -42.92 39.40
N LEU A 13 16.22 -42.63 40.36
CA LEU A 13 14.98 -41.88 40.06
C LEU A 13 15.18 -40.37 39.91
N LEU A 14 16.12 -39.79 40.64
CA LEU A 14 16.43 -38.36 40.48
C LEU A 14 17.14 -38.06 39.13
N SER A 15 18.00 -38.98 38.66
CA SER A 15 18.69 -38.80 37.37
C SER A 15 17.73 -38.91 36.18
N ALA A 16 16.71 -39.77 36.26
CA ALA A 16 15.70 -39.92 35.21
C ALA A 16 14.74 -38.74 35.13
N VAL A 17 14.40 -38.13 36.27
CA VAL A 17 13.51 -36.93 36.32
C VAL A 17 14.24 -35.68 35.79
N VAL A 18 15.52 -35.50 36.11
CA VAL A 18 16.31 -34.38 35.58
C VAL A 18 16.54 -34.52 34.08
N ALA A 19 16.77 -35.74 33.55
CA ALA A 19 16.89 -35.97 32.12
C ALA A 19 15.55 -35.77 31.37
N ALA A 20 14.41 -36.13 31.98
CA ALA A 20 13.10 -35.89 31.39
C ALA A 20 12.71 -34.39 31.38
N LEU A 21 13.07 -33.65 32.41
CA LEU A 21 12.84 -32.17 32.46
C LEU A 21 13.76 -31.41 31.51
N ALA A 22 14.99 -31.88 31.30
CA ALA A 22 15.89 -31.28 30.31
C ALA A 22 15.44 -31.56 28.85
N ALA A 23 14.87 -32.76 28.60
CA ALA A 23 14.27 -33.09 27.29
C ALA A 23 12.96 -32.31 27.02
N LEU A 24 12.15 -32.04 28.06
CA LEU A 24 10.95 -31.23 27.94
C LEU A 24 11.27 -29.71 27.76
N ALA A 25 12.34 -29.23 28.37
CA ALA A 25 12.80 -27.83 28.17
C ALA A 25 13.44 -27.61 26.80
N ALA A 26 14.04 -28.65 26.19
CA ALA A 26 14.57 -28.58 24.82
C ALA A 26 13.47 -28.62 23.74
N SER A 27 12.28 -29.16 24.07
CA SER A 27 11.13 -29.19 23.14
C SER A 27 10.24 -27.95 23.16
N LEU A 28 10.44 -27.02 24.11
CA LEU A 28 9.69 -25.75 24.22
C LEU A 28 10.42 -24.53 23.62
N GLY A 29 11.57 -24.74 22.99
CA GLY A 29 12.44 -23.67 22.49
C GLY A 29 12.60 -23.55 20.98
N SER A 30 11.87 -24.32 20.17
CA SER A 30 11.83 -24.10 18.72
C SER A 30 10.58 -23.29 18.35
N SER A 31 10.58 -22.00 18.70
CA SER A 31 9.87 -21.05 17.86
C SER A 31 10.50 -21.16 16.48
N ALA A 32 9.88 -21.93 15.59
CA ALA A 32 10.26 -21.95 14.20
C ALA A 32 10.17 -20.49 13.74
N SER A 33 11.30 -19.82 13.64
CA SER A 33 11.41 -18.55 12.96
C SER A 33 10.82 -18.81 11.58
N VAL A 34 9.65 -18.23 11.29
CA VAL A 34 9.11 -18.22 9.94
C VAL A 34 10.22 -17.61 9.10
N ALA A 35 10.87 -18.45 8.30
CA ALA A 35 11.95 -17.98 7.44
C ALA A 35 11.34 -16.89 6.57
N ALA A 36 11.91 -15.68 6.62
CA ALA A 36 11.47 -14.58 5.77
C ALA A 36 11.51 -15.07 4.31
N CYS A 37 10.46 -14.80 3.55
CA CYS A 37 10.32 -15.24 2.15
C CYS A 37 11.49 -14.76 1.29
N ALA A 38 12.10 -13.65 1.70
CA ALA A 38 13.27 -13.06 1.09
C ALA A 38 14.09 -12.27 2.08
N ALA A 39 15.37 -12.06 1.77
CA ALA A 39 16.16 -11.07 2.49
C ALA A 39 15.65 -9.65 2.16
N PRO A 40 15.54 -8.77 3.17
CA PRO A 40 15.13 -7.40 2.98
C PRO A 40 15.95 -6.66 1.92
N GLY A 41 15.30 -5.77 1.15
CA GLY A 41 15.94 -5.00 0.09
C GLY A 41 16.19 -5.78 -1.20
N GLY A 42 15.77 -7.04 -1.28
CA GLY A 42 15.90 -7.88 -2.46
C GLY A 42 14.64 -7.95 -3.31
N TRP A 43 14.84 -8.16 -4.61
CA TRP A 43 13.76 -8.44 -5.55
C TRP A 43 13.59 -9.94 -5.73
N LEU A 44 12.34 -10.35 -5.90
CA LEU A 44 11.94 -11.73 -6.13
C LEU A 44 11.03 -11.82 -7.34
N GLN A 45 11.08 -12.96 -8.00
CA GLN A 45 10.07 -13.39 -8.98
C GLN A 45 9.48 -14.71 -8.53
N ALA A 46 8.15 -14.80 -8.50
CA ALA A 46 7.46 -16.04 -8.22
C ALA A 46 7.47 -16.95 -9.45
N SER A 47 7.91 -18.20 -9.29
CA SER A 47 7.93 -19.22 -10.33
C SER A 47 7.20 -20.50 -9.85
N ALA A 48 6.96 -21.46 -10.76
CA ALA A 48 6.38 -22.75 -10.40
C ALA A 48 7.27 -23.57 -9.45
N LYS A 49 8.56 -23.22 -9.31
CA LYS A 49 9.53 -23.88 -8.44
C LYS A 49 9.71 -23.17 -7.09
N GLY A 50 8.97 -22.07 -6.87
CA GLY A 50 9.10 -21.19 -5.71
C GLY A 50 9.52 -19.79 -6.12
N SER A 51 9.96 -18.97 -5.16
CA SER A 51 10.45 -17.61 -5.43
C SER A 51 11.96 -17.61 -5.71
N GLU A 52 12.37 -16.88 -6.73
CA GLU A 52 13.79 -16.73 -7.13
C GLU A 52 14.20 -15.27 -6.97
N ARG A 53 15.45 -15.03 -6.55
CA ARG A 53 16.01 -13.69 -6.48
C ARG A 53 16.33 -13.18 -7.89
N VAL A 54 15.98 -11.91 -8.13
CA VAL A 54 16.26 -11.22 -9.39
C VAL A 54 17.08 -9.96 -9.10
N PRO A 55 18.12 -9.64 -9.88
CA PRO A 55 18.86 -8.40 -9.73
C PRO A 55 17.96 -7.18 -9.94
N GLY A 56 18.02 -6.20 -9.03
CA GLY A 56 17.16 -5.02 -9.07
C GLY A 56 17.34 -4.16 -10.33
N ASN A 57 18.55 -4.09 -10.87
CA ASN A 57 18.82 -3.41 -12.14
C ASN A 57 18.11 -4.08 -13.33
N GLU A 58 17.95 -5.41 -13.33
CA GLU A 58 17.21 -6.12 -14.38
C GLU A 58 15.70 -5.87 -14.27
N VAL A 59 15.17 -5.85 -13.03
CA VAL A 59 13.76 -5.51 -12.78
C VAL A 59 13.46 -4.10 -13.26
N LEU A 60 14.27 -3.11 -12.87
CA LEU A 60 14.09 -1.72 -13.28
C LEU A 60 14.29 -1.52 -14.78
N ALA A 61 15.26 -2.20 -15.41
CA ALA A 61 15.46 -2.12 -16.85
C ALA A 61 14.26 -2.68 -17.63
N ARG A 62 13.70 -3.83 -17.20
CA ARG A 62 12.47 -4.40 -17.76
C ARG A 62 11.28 -3.46 -17.58
N ALA A 63 11.12 -2.90 -16.40
CA ALA A 63 10.06 -1.94 -16.11
C ALA A 63 10.19 -0.66 -16.95
N ALA A 64 11.39 -0.11 -17.10
CA ALA A 64 11.64 1.06 -17.95
C ALA A 64 11.38 0.81 -19.44
N ALA A 65 11.44 -0.45 -19.92
CA ALA A 65 11.12 -0.82 -21.28
C ALA A 65 9.61 -1.04 -21.52
N ALA A 66 8.79 -1.04 -20.48
CA ALA A 66 7.34 -1.19 -20.57
C ALA A 66 6.65 0.05 -21.16
N GLU A 67 5.36 -0.08 -21.45
CA GLU A 67 4.46 1.05 -21.74
C GLU A 67 3.89 1.61 -20.44
N ILE A 68 3.49 0.68 -19.54
CA ILE A 68 2.90 1.03 -18.24
C ILE A 68 3.55 0.18 -17.15
N VAL A 69 3.90 0.82 -16.03
CA VAL A 69 4.35 0.17 -14.81
C VAL A 69 3.30 0.42 -13.73
N LEU A 70 2.90 -0.63 -13.03
CA LEU A 70 1.94 -0.57 -11.93
C LEU A 70 2.68 -0.84 -10.62
N LEU A 71 2.62 0.09 -9.68
CA LEU A 71 3.23 -0.02 -8.35
C LEU A 71 2.13 -0.18 -7.31
N GLY A 72 2.12 -1.35 -6.65
CA GLY A 72 1.15 -1.63 -5.60
C GLY A 72 1.50 -1.00 -4.26
N GLU A 73 0.48 -0.89 -3.40
CA GLU A 73 0.64 -0.45 -2.03
C GLU A 73 -0.40 -1.05 -1.10
N GLN A 74 -0.15 -0.90 0.19
CA GLN A 74 -1.13 -0.86 1.26
C GLN A 74 -1.18 0.59 1.72
N HIS A 75 -2.36 1.22 1.69
CA HIS A 75 -2.51 2.68 1.77
C HIS A 75 -1.95 3.32 3.05
N ASP A 76 -1.90 2.58 4.14
CA ASP A 76 -1.42 3.01 5.46
C ASP A 76 0.02 2.57 5.76
N ASP A 77 0.72 1.92 4.82
CA ASP A 77 2.08 1.46 5.04
C ASP A 77 3.14 2.40 4.44
N GLU A 78 3.80 3.16 5.32
CA GLU A 78 4.83 4.13 4.96
C GLU A 78 6.01 3.51 4.17
N ASP A 79 6.38 2.25 4.47
CA ASP A 79 7.50 1.59 3.78
C ASP A 79 7.13 1.23 2.33
N HIS A 80 5.84 1.02 2.04
CA HIS A 80 5.34 0.88 0.67
C HIS A 80 5.57 2.17 -0.13
N HIS A 81 5.23 3.32 0.42
CA HIS A 81 5.39 4.61 -0.25
C HIS A 81 6.86 5.00 -0.41
N ARG A 82 7.71 4.70 0.59
CA ARG A 82 9.17 4.88 0.48
C ARG A 82 9.77 4.02 -0.63
N TRP A 83 9.34 2.77 -0.72
CA TRP A 83 9.74 1.88 -1.81
C TRP A 83 9.26 2.40 -3.17
N GLN A 84 8.03 2.87 -3.28
CA GLN A 84 7.51 3.48 -4.52
C GLN A 84 8.37 4.68 -4.93
N ALA A 85 8.75 5.56 -4.01
CA ALA A 85 9.64 6.68 -4.30
C ALA A 85 11.01 6.22 -4.82
N GLN A 86 11.59 5.16 -4.24
CA GLN A 86 12.83 4.55 -4.71
C GLN A 86 12.70 3.99 -6.14
N VAL A 87 11.61 3.28 -6.43
CA VAL A 87 11.34 2.74 -7.77
C VAL A 87 11.15 3.86 -8.79
N LEU A 88 10.38 4.91 -8.45
CA LEU A 88 10.19 6.07 -9.31
C LEU A 88 11.52 6.76 -9.65
N ALA A 89 12.39 6.96 -8.66
CA ALA A 89 13.72 7.54 -8.90
C ALA A 89 14.57 6.67 -9.85
N GLY A 90 14.54 5.35 -9.66
CA GLY A 90 15.22 4.41 -10.55
C GLY A 90 14.68 4.42 -11.98
N LEU A 91 13.35 4.44 -12.15
CA LEU A 91 12.71 4.52 -13.46
C LEU A 91 12.99 5.86 -14.15
N HIS A 92 12.93 6.98 -13.41
CA HIS A 92 13.23 8.30 -13.94
C HIS A 92 14.67 8.43 -14.42
N ALA A 93 15.64 7.83 -13.70
CA ALA A 93 17.02 7.80 -14.14
C ALA A 93 17.23 7.02 -15.46
N LEU A 94 16.45 5.96 -15.69
CA LEU A 94 16.52 5.14 -16.91
C LEU A 94 15.70 5.73 -18.07
N ARG A 95 14.57 6.37 -17.77
CA ARG A 95 13.62 6.92 -18.75
C ARG A 95 13.01 8.22 -18.18
N PRO A 96 13.64 9.39 -18.44
CA PRO A 96 13.22 10.66 -17.84
C PRO A 96 11.82 11.13 -18.24
N ASN A 97 11.32 10.71 -19.42
CA ASN A 97 9.95 11.04 -19.85
C ASN A 97 8.94 10.14 -19.13
N LEU A 98 8.50 10.55 -17.94
CA LEU A 98 7.51 9.87 -17.10
C LEU A 98 6.20 10.63 -17.04
N VAL A 99 5.12 9.87 -16.74
CA VAL A 99 3.85 10.36 -16.20
C VAL A 99 3.49 9.47 -15.02
N ILE A 100 3.07 10.04 -13.89
CA ILE A 100 2.71 9.28 -12.69
C ILE A 100 1.23 9.44 -12.40
N GLY A 101 0.48 8.35 -12.46
CA GLY A 101 -0.93 8.30 -12.11
C GLY A 101 -1.15 7.83 -10.68
N PHE A 102 -2.13 8.44 -10.01
CA PHE A 102 -2.43 8.21 -8.60
C PHE A 102 -3.90 7.83 -8.42
N GLU A 103 -4.17 6.70 -7.77
CA GLU A 103 -5.52 6.20 -7.47
C GLU A 103 -6.34 7.16 -6.61
N MET A 104 -5.70 7.85 -5.66
CA MET A 104 -6.35 8.68 -4.67
C MET A 104 -7.08 9.91 -5.26
N PHE A 105 -6.85 10.23 -6.52
CA PHE A 105 -7.42 11.43 -7.14
C PHE A 105 -8.51 11.09 -8.15
N PRO A 106 -9.74 11.57 -7.94
CA PRO A 106 -10.79 11.51 -8.96
C PRO A 106 -10.47 12.47 -10.11
N ARG A 107 -10.88 12.11 -11.34
CA ARG A 107 -10.56 12.86 -12.58
C ARG A 107 -10.88 14.36 -12.51
N ARG A 108 -11.91 14.74 -11.75
CA ARG A 108 -12.33 16.15 -11.59
C ARG A 108 -11.27 17.04 -10.94
N VAL A 109 -10.31 16.48 -10.20
CA VAL A 109 -9.24 17.26 -9.55
C VAL A 109 -7.97 17.39 -10.39
N GLN A 110 -7.95 16.88 -11.63
CA GLN A 110 -6.80 17.02 -12.53
C GLN A 110 -6.26 18.46 -12.62
N PRO A 111 -7.08 19.51 -12.72
CA PRO A 111 -6.55 20.88 -12.76
C PRO A 111 -5.72 21.28 -11.53
N ALA A 112 -6.03 20.73 -10.34
CA ALA A 112 -5.24 20.98 -9.13
C ALA A 112 -3.87 20.27 -9.22
N LEU A 113 -3.81 19.05 -9.75
CA LEU A 113 -2.56 18.34 -9.97
C LEU A 113 -1.66 19.06 -10.98
N ASP A 114 -2.23 19.58 -12.07
CA ASP A 114 -1.49 20.33 -13.07
C ASP A 114 -0.88 21.60 -12.47
N ARG A 115 -1.62 22.33 -11.63
CA ARG A 115 -1.15 23.51 -10.90
C ARG A 115 -0.09 23.17 -9.85
N TRP A 116 -0.21 22.00 -9.19
CA TRP A 116 0.82 21.52 -8.29
C TRP A 116 2.16 21.32 -9.00
N ILE A 117 2.15 20.66 -10.15
CA ILE A 117 3.35 20.44 -10.97
C ILE A 117 3.91 21.76 -11.52
N ALA A 118 3.04 22.74 -11.82
CA ALA A 118 3.47 24.09 -12.22
C ALA A 118 4.14 24.87 -11.07
N GLY A 119 4.01 24.40 -9.83
CA GLY A 119 4.55 25.08 -8.64
C GLY A 119 3.67 26.20 -8.12
N GLU A 120 2.41 26.24 -8.51
CA GLU A 120 1.45 27.29 -8.16
C GLU A 120 0.71 27.07 -6.85
N LEU A 121 0.78 25.87 -6.29
CA LEU A 121 0.05 25.50 -5.07
C LEU A 121 1.01 25.24 -3.91
N SER A 122 0.64 25.65 -2.70
CA SER A 122 1.19 25.10 -1.46
C SER A 122 0.57 23.71 -1.19
N VAL A 123 1.09 22.98 -0.20
CA VAL A 123 0.53 21.70 0.23
C VAL A 123 -0.91 21.86 0.69
N GLU A 124 -1.19 22.88 1.54
CA GLU A 124 -2.53 23.17 2.04
C GLU A 124 -3.50 23.49 0.90
N ALA A 125 -3.05 24.25 -0.10
CA ALA A 125 -3.88 24.57 -1.26
C ALA A 125 -4.15 23.33 -2.15
N LEU A 126 -3.18 22.42 -2.29
CA LEU A 126 -3.37 21.15 -2.97
C LEU A 126 -4.42 20.31 -2.24
N LEU A 127 -4.29 20.14 -0.92
CA LEU A 127 -5.23 19.34 -0.09
C LEU A 127 -6.66 19.89 -0.19
N ALA A 128 -6.81 21.22 -0.06
CA ALA A 128 -8.11 21.87 -0.18
C ALA A 128 -8.74 21.69 -1.58
N GLN A 129 -7.96 21.89 -2.67
CA GLN A 129 -8.48 21.80 -4.04
C GLN A 129 -8.74 20.36 -4.50
N THR A 130 -8.03 19.40 -3.94
CA THR A 130 -8.28 17.98 -4.20
C THR A 130 -9.33 17.38 -3.27
N ALA A 131 -9.79 18.13 -2.25
CA ALA A 131 -10.65 17.60 -1.17
C ALA A 131 -10.06 16.29 -0.63
N TRP A 132 -8.79 16.36 -0.20
CA TRP A 132 -8.00 15.17 0.15
C TRP A 132 -8.68 14.30 1.19
N GLU A 133 -9.15 14.88 2.28
CA GLU A 133 -9.77 14.16 3.39
C GLU A 133 -11.10 13.47 3.01
N GLU A 134 -11.90 14.12 2.14
CA GLU A 134 -13.15 13.52 1.65
C GLU A 134 -12.92 12.41 0.63
N ASN A 135 -11.86 12.52 -0.19
CA ASN A 135 -11.59 11.56 -1.26
C ASN A 135 -10.73 10.39 -0.81
N TRP A 136 -9.78 10.59 0.13
CA TRP A 136 -8.79 9.57 0.47
C TRP A 136 -8.67 9.25 1.96
N ASN A 137 -8.64 10.27 2.81
CA ASN A 137 -8.63 10.13 4.28
C ASN A 137 -7.46 9.32 4.87
N PHE A 138 -6.32 9.25 4.16
CA PHE A 138 -5.05 8.78 4.73
C PHE A 138 -4.12 9.97 4.97
N PRO A 139 -3.20 9.89 5.96
CA PRO A 139 -2.26 10.97 6.23
C PRO A 139 -1.48 11.37 4.99
N ILE A 140 -1.48 12.67 4.66
CA ILE A 140 -0.78 13.19 3.47
C ILE A 140 0.72 12.91 3.52
N ASP A 141 1.31 12.88 4.70
CA ASP A 141 2.75 12.63 4.90
C ASP A 141 3.21 11.30 4.28
N LEU A 142 2.32 10.34 4.14
CA LEU A 142 2.60 9.08 3.44
C LEU A 142 2.86 9.30 1.94
N TYR A 143 2.14 10.21 1.32
CA TYR A 143 2.12 10.43 -0.14
C TYR A 143 2.92 11.65 -0.60
N LEU A 144 3.11 12.62 0.30
CA LEU A 144 3.78 13.88 -0.03
C LEU A 144 5.17 13.70 -0.66
N PRO A 145 6.01 12.74 -0.22
CA PRO A 145 7.29 12.48 -0.90
C PRO A 145 7.16 12.11 -2.38
N LEU A 146 6.08 11.41 -2.77
CA LEU A 146 5.79 11.04 -4.16
C LEU A 146 5.34 12.26 -4.97
N PHE A 147 4.51 13.11 -4.37
CA PHE A 147 4.01 14.34 -5.01
C PHE A 147 5.13 15.38 -5.17
N GLU A 148 6.00 15.51 -4.17
CA GLU A 148 7.18 16.38 -4.26
C GLU A 148 8.19 15.86 -5.29
N PHE A 149 8.40 14.54 -5.37
CA PHE A 149 9.23 13.95 -6.42
C PHE A 149 8.70 14.33 -7.82
N ALA A 150 7.40 14.21 -8.04
CA ALA A 150 6.78 14.58 -9.31
C ALA A 150 6.96 16.09 -9.59
N ARG A 151 6.73 16.96 -8.59
CA ARG A 151 6.83 18.40 -8.71
C ARG A 151 8.25 18.88 -9.01
N ILE A 152 9.25 18.40 -8.27
CA ILE A 152 10.67 18.79 -8.43
C ILE A 152 11.16 18.43 -9.82
N ASN A 153 10.78 17.24 -10.31
CA ASN A 153 11.19 16.74 -11.62
C ASN A 153 10.26 17.17 -12.77
N ARG A 154 9.23 17.99 -12.49
CA ARG A 154 8.24 18.43 -13.48
C ARG A 154 7.53 17.26 -14.18
N ILE A 155 7.35 16.14 -13.49
CA ILE A 155 6.67 14.96 -14.00
C ILE A 155 5.16 15.17 -13.88
N PRO A 156 4.39 15.08 -14.97
CA PRO A 156 2.94 15.21 -14.90
C PRO A 156 2.32 14.19 -13.95
N MET A 157 1.43 14.64 -13.07
CA MET A 157 0.58 13.81 -12.23
C MET A 157 -0.76 13.59 -12.91
N LEU A 158 -1.32 12.40 -12.76
CA LEU A 158 -2.58 11.99 -13.39
C LEU A 158 -3.57 11.50 -12.33
N ALA A 159 -4.77 12.06 -12.34
CA ALA A 159 -5.89 11.57 -11.57
C ALA A 159 -6.50 10.33 -12.23
N LEU A 160 -6.40 9.18 -11.57
CA LEU A 160 -6.82 7.89 -12.15
C LEU A 160 -8.28 7.55 -11.89
N ASN A 161 -8.83 8.02 -10.79
CA ASN A 161 -10.09 7.54 -10.26
C ASN A 161 -11.30 8.33 -10.79
N VAL A 162 -12.45 7.77 -10.52
CA VAL A 162 -13.76 8.42 -10.63
C VAL A 162 -14.26 8.84 -9.26
N ASP A 163 -15.34 9.60 -9.20
CA ASP A 163 -15.98 9.95 -7.93
C ASP A 163 -16.50 8.68 -7.22
N ALA A 164 -16.25 8.58 -5.93
CA ALA A 164 -16.68 7.44 -5.12
C ALA A 164 -18.21 7.18 -5.15
N ARG A 165 -19.00 8.20 -5.52
CA ARG A 165 -20.45 8.05 -5.72
C ARG A 165 -20.76 7.13 -6.89
N LEU A 166 -19.98 7.17 -7.97
CA LEU A 166 -20.18 6.28 -9.11
C LEU A 166 -19.95 4.82 -8.69
N THR A 167 -18.82 4.54 -8.05
CA THR A 167 -18.48 3.18 -7.58
C THR A 167 -19.54 2.64 -6.63
N ARG A 168 -20.01 3.47 -5.67
CA ARG A 168 -21.11 3.08 -4.76
C ARG A 168 -22.39 2.81 -5.51
N ALA A 169 -22.80 3.69 -6.43
CA ALA A 169 -24.02 3.52 -7.20
C ALA A 169 -24.01 2.22 -8.04
N ILE A 170 -22.85 1.83 -8.57
CA ILE A 170 -22.68 0.55 -9.27
C ILE A 170 -22.81 -0.61 -8.28
N GLY A 171 -22.21 -0.52 -7.11
CA GLY A 171 -22.33 -1.52 -6.05
C GLY A 171 -23.75 -1.73 -5.54
N ASP A 172 -24.59 -0.70 -5.61
CA ASP A 172 -25.98 -0.75 -5.15
C ASP A 172 -26.95 -1.32 -6.20
N LYS A 173 -26.77 -0.96 -7.48
CA LYS A 173 -27.78 -1.23 -8.53
C LYS A 173 -27.24 -1.80 -9.85
N GLY A 174 -25.94 -2.04 -9.92
CA GLY A 174 -25.25 -2.56 -11.10
C GLY A 174 -24.96 -1.50 -12.16
N TRP A 175 -23.99 -1.81 -13.06
CA TRP A 175 -23.53 -0.92 -14.13
C TRP A 175 -24.65 -0.48 -15.09
N ASP A 176 -25.49 -1.41 -15.51
CA ASP A 176 -26.52 -1.14 -16.53
C ASP A 176 -27.60 -0.16 -16.04
N ALA A 177 -27.78 -0.03 -14.71
CA ALA A 177 -28.68 0.94 -14.12
C ALA A 177 -28.09 2.35 -14.01
N ILE A 178 -26.80 2.55 -14.33
CA ILE A 178 -26.14 3.87 -14.30
C ILE A 178 -26.38 4.58 -15.65
N PRO A 179 -27.03 5.74 -15.69
CA PRO A 179 -27.15 6.52 -16.90
C PRO A 179 -25.78 6.92 -17.46
N GLU A 180 -25.64 6.95 -18.79
CA GLU A 180 -24.34 7.24 -19.47
C GLU A 180 -23.73 8.57 -19.00
N ARG A 181 -24.53 9.62 -18.85
CA ARG A 181 -24.09 10.94 -18.35
C ARG A 181 -23.50 10.92 -16.93
N GLU A 182 -23.77 9.84 -16.16
CA GLU A 182 -23.31 9.67 -14.77
C GLU A 182 -22.09 8.75 -14.69
N ARG A 183 -21.63 8.16 -15.81
CA ARG A 183 -20.49 7.24 -15.88
C ARG A 183 -19.13 7.92 -15.96
N GLU A 184 -19.07 9.22 -15.88
CA GLU A 184 -17.83 10.03 -15.94
C GLU A 184 -16.92 9.71 -17.15
N GLY A 185 -17.52 9.30 -18.29
CA GLY A 185 -16.82 8.92 -19.49
C GLY A 185 -16.09 7.55 -19.42
N VAL A 186 -16.34 6.77 -18.35
CA VAL A 186 -15.80 5.41 -18.25
C VAL A 186 -16.59 4.47 -19.15
N GLY A 187 -15.87 3.68 -19.94
CA GLY A 187 -16.44 2.62 -20.77
C GLY A 187 -16.84 1.37 -19.94
N ARG A 188 -17.51 0.44 -20.62
CA ARG A 188 -17.80 -0.85 -19.99
C ARG A 188 -16.50 -1.60 -19.69
N ALA A 189 -16.35 -2.09 -18.49
CA ALA A 189 -15.22 -2.91 -18.10
C ALA A 189 -15.22 -4.27 -18.83
N ALA A 190 -14.03 -4.78 -19.14
CA ALA A 190 -13.86 -6.16 -19.58
C ALA A 190 -14.32 -7.13 -18.48
N PRO A 191 -14.98 -8.24 -18.82
CA PRO A 191 -15.52 -9.17 -17.84
C PRO A 191 -14.43 -9.76 -16.91
N ALA A 192 -14.74 -9.89 -15.61
CA ALA A 192 -13.85 -10.55 -14.66
C ALA A 192 -13.70 -12.04 -14.99
N SER A 193 -12.46 -12.54 -14.95
CA SER A 193 -12.20 -13.98 -15.00
C SER A 193 -12.80 -14.67 -13.77
N GLU A 194 -13.04 -15.99 -13.85
CA GLU A 194 -13.52 -16.75 -12.69
C GLU A 194 -12.52 -16.67 -11.52
N ALA A 195 -11.22 -16.68 -11.79
CA ALA A 195 -10.20 -16.51 -10.76
C ALA A 195 -10.28 -15.15 -10.06
N TYR A 196 -10.58 -14.08 -10.80
CA TYR A 196 -10.81 -12.75 -10.20
C TYR A 196 -12.09 -12.74 -9.38
N ARG A 197 -13.16 -13.36 -9.88
CA ARG A 197 -14.42 -13.48 -9.12
C ARG A 197 -14.23 -14.25 -7.82
N ASP A 198 -13.40 -15.31 -7.81
CA ASP A 198 -13.06 -16.07 -6.60
C ASP A 198 -12.28 -15.20 -5.60
N PHE A 199 -11.30 -14.45 -6.08
CA PHE A 199 -10.52 -13.50 -5.28
C PHE A 199 -11.45 -12.44 -4.66
N LEU A 200 -12.29 -11.81 -5.46
CA LEU A 200 -13.25 -10.80 -5.01
C LEU A 200 -14.31 -11.39 -4.07
N PHE A 201 -14.69 -12.65 -4.23
CA PHE A 201 -15.64 -13.29 -3.32
C PHE A 201 -15.08 -13.44 -1.91
N GLY A 202 -13.78 -13.73 -1.78
CA GLY A 202 -13.09 -13.73 -0.49
C GLY A 202 -13.18 -12.36 0.20
N ILE A 203 -12.92 -11.28 -0.54
CA ILE A 203 -13.01 -9.89 -0.06
C ILE A 203 -14.45 -9.54 0.31
N TYR A 204 -15.41 -9.83 -0.56
CA TYR A 204 -16.83 -9.57 -0.34
C TYR A 204 -17.33 -10.23 0.95
N ARG A 205 -16.97 -11.49 1.18
CA ARG A 205 -17.34 -12.21 2.40
C ARG A 205 -16.72 -11.61 3.65
N ALA A 206 -15.48 -11.15 3.58
CA ALA A 206 -14.83 -10.50 4.72
C ALA A 206 -15.59 -9.22 5.13
N HIS A 207 -16.03 -8.40 4.18
CA HIS A 207 -16.84 -7.21 4.45
C HIS A 207 -18.27 -7.54 4.90
N ALA A 208 -18.86 -8.61 4.39
CA ALA A 208 -20.20 -9.05 4.75
C ALA A 208 -20.24 -9.95 6.01
N HIS A 209 -19.19 -9.91 6.84
CA HIS A 209 -19.07 -10.75 8.05
C HIS A 209 -19.35 -12.26 7.79
N GLY A 210 -18.84 -12.76 6.66
CA GLY A 210 -18.99 -14.16 6.26
C GLY A 210 -20.33 -14.50 5.60
N GLN A 211 -21.24 -13.53 5.48
CA GLN A 211 -22.53 -13.71 4.81
C GLN A 211 -22.46 -13.38 3.31
N GLY A 212 -23.47 -13.82 2.57
CA GLY A 212 -23.59 -13.57 1.14
C GLY A 212 -23.24 -14.80 0.29
N ALA A 213 -24.07 -15.03 -0.72
CA ALA A 213 -23.87 -16.10 -1.69
C ALA A 213 -23.16 -15.57 -2.94
N ARG A 214 -22.32 -16.41 -3.56
CA ARG A 214 -21.66 -16.06 -4.83
C ARG A 214 -22.66 -15.80 -5.98
N SER A 215 -23.87 -16.34 -5.89
CA SER A 215 -24.94 -16.12 -6.85
C SER A 215 -25.82 -14.89 -6.54
N SER A 216 -25.56 -14.17 -5.44
CA SER A 216 -26.38 -13.00 -5.06
C SER A 216 -26.14 -11.81 -5.99
N SER A 217 -27.17 -10.99 -6.20
CA SER A 217 -27.04 -9.71 -6.91
C SER A 217 -26.06 -8.77 -6.23
N GLY A 218 -26.01 -8.77 -4.89
CA GLY A 218 -25.07 -7.96 -4.14
C GLY A 218 -23.60 -8.30 -4.46
N PHE A 219 -23.26 -9.59 -4.58
CA PHE A 219 -21.93 -9.98 -5.03
C PHE A 219 -21.68 -9.62 -6.50
N GLN A 220 -22.68 -9.81 -7.37
CA GLN A 220 -22.56 -9.43 -8.78
C GLN A 220 -22.28 -7.92 -8.91
N TYR A 221 -23.02 -7.08 -8.22
CA TYR A 221 -22.81 -5.62 -8.25
C TYR A 221 -21.49 -5.18 -7.62
N PHE A 222 -21.06 -5.88 -6.56
CA PHE A 222 -19.72 -5.67 -6.00
C PHE A 222 -18.61 -5.95 -7.05
N VAL A 223 -18.72 -7.03 -7.80
CA VAL A 223 -17.79 -7.34 -8.90
C VAL A 223 -17.82 -6.26 -9.97
N GLU A 224 -19.00 -5.81 -10.39
CA GLU A 224 -19.14 -4.74 -11.38
C GLU A 224 -18.55 -3.41 -10.90
N ALA A 225 -18.71 -3.07 -9.63
CA ALA A 225 -18.10 -1.88 -9.02
C ALA A 225 -16.57 -1.95 -9.05
N GLN A 226 -16.00 -3.09 -8.65
CA GLN A 226 -14.54 -3.29 -8.69
C GLN A 226 -14.00 -3.25 -10.13
N GLN A 227 -14.65 -3.93 -11.06
CA GLN A 227 -14.25 -3.90 -12.47
C GLN A 227 -14.32 -2.50 -13.07
N ASN A 228 -15.33 -1.71 -12.72
CA ASN A 228 -15.46 -0.34 -13.20
C ASN A 228 -14.37 0.56 -12.60
N TRP A 229 -14.03 0.34 -11.35
CA TRP A 229 -12.92 1.05 -10.71
C TRP A 229 -11.60 0.74 -11.41
N ASP A 230 -11.30 -0.55 -11.64
CA ASP A 230 -10.13 -0.99 -12.41
C ASP A 230 -10.13 -0.39 -13.83
N ARG A 231 -11.29 -0.35 -14.49
CA ARG A 231 -11.47 0.21 -15.84
C ARG A 231 -11.19 1.70 -15.89
N ALA A 232 -11.69 2.45 -14.92
CA ALA A 232 -11.46 3.89 -14.83
C ALA A 232 -9.97 4.22 -14.74
N MET A 233 -9.22 3.51 -13.89
CA MET A 233 -7.79 3.68 -13.75
C MET A 233 -7.03 3.23 -15.01
N ALA A 234 -7.41 2.11 -15.59
CA ALA A 234 -6.79 1.60 -16.81
C ALA A 234 -6.96 2.56 -17.98
N GLU A 235 -8.15 3.13 -18.20
CA GLU A 235 -8.40 4.11 -19.26
C GLU A 235 -7.57 5.38 -19.08
N ALA A 236 -7.50 5.90 -17.85
CA ALA A 236 -6.71 7.08 -17.55
C ALA A 236 -5.21 6.86 -17.85
N LEU A 237 -4.67 5.69 -17.50
CA LEU A 237 -3.29 5.32 -17.81
C LEU A 237 -3.08 5.10 -19.33
N ALA A 238 -4.00 4.38 -20.00
CA ALA A 238 -3.86 4.00 -21.41
C ALA A 238 -3.84 5.21 -22.35
N VAL A 239 -4.65 6.22 -22.08
CA VAL A 239 -4.69 7.46 -22.90
C VAL A 239 -3.34 8.18 -22.88
N ARG A 240 -2.63 8.16 -21.75
CA ARG A 240 -1.36 8.89 -21.60
C ARG A 240 -0.18 8.21 -22.28
N ARG A 241 -0.22 6.91 -22.53
CA ARG A 241 0.86 6.18 -23.22
C ARG A 241 1.12 6.65 -24.65
N VAL A 242 0.12 7.24 -25.30
CA VAL A 242 0.19 7.73 -26.68
C VAL A 242 0.27 9.26 -26.78
N SER A 243 0.12 9.97 -25.66
CA SER A 243 0.11 11.44 -25.63
C SER A 243 1.53 11.96 -25.44
N GLY A 244 2.24 12.21 -26.54
CA GLY A 244 3.54 12.85 -26.55
C GLY A 244 3.77 13.61 -27.85
N SER A 245 4.20 14.87 -27.76
CA SER A 245 4.75 15.60 -28.88
C SER A 245 6.03 14.92 -29.35
N ALA A 246 6.25 14.83 -30.66
CA ALA A 246 7.40 14.34 -31.40
C ALA A 246 8.58 13.77 -30.56
N GLY A 247 8.48 12.49 -30.17
CA GLY A 247 9.51 11.81 -29.37
C GLY A 247 9.03 10.42 -28.94
N GLN A 248 9.83 9.74 -28.11
CA GLN A 248 9.38 8.50 -27.49
C GLN A 248 8.16 8.75 -26.57
N PRO A 249 7.13 7.88 -26.62
CA PRO A 249 6.01 7.97 -25.70
C PRO A 249 6.50 7.94 -24.23
N PRO A 250 5.81 8.60 -23.29
CA PRO A 250 6.20 8.56 -21.89
C PRO A 250 6.09 7.13 -21.33
N LEU A 251 6.90 6.84 -20.31
CA LEU A 251 6.61 5.71 -19.42
C LEU A 251 5.52 6.14 -18.47
N VAL A 252 4.40 5.45 -18.46
CA VAL A 252 3.29 5.74 -17.54
C VAL A 252 3.40 4.84 -16.31
N VAL A 253 3.44 5.44 -15.13
CA VAL A 253 3.50 4.70 -13.87
C VAL A 253 2.19 4.90 -13.11
N GLY A 254 1.49 3.83 -12.74
CA GLY A 254 0.29 3.88 -11.91
C GLY A 254 0.58 3.46 -10.48
N ILE A 255 0.20 4.28 -9.50
CA ILE A 255 0.29 3.99 -8.08
C ILE A 255 -1.10 3.72 -7.53
N MET A 256 -1.30 2.54 -6.93
CA MET A 256 -2.62 2.10 -6.46
C MET A 256 -2.52 0.94 -5.49
N GLY A 257 -3.63 0.67 -4.80
CA GLY A 257 -3.72 -0.46 -3.88
C GLY A 257 -3.43 -1.80 -4.56
N SER A 258 -2.63 -2.64 -3.89
CA SER A 258 -2.22 -3.96 -4.40
C SER A 258 -3.40 -4.87 -4.75
N GLY A 259 -4.58 -4.64 -4.16
CA GLY A 259 -5.81 -5.37 -4.48
C GLY A 259 -6.24 -5.27 -5.93
N HIS A 260 -5.96 -4.13 -6.60
CA HIS A 260 -6.24 -3.88 -8.02
C HIS A 260 -5.21 -4.51 -8.96
N LEU A 261 -4.08 -5.01 -8.43
CA LEU A 261 -2.92 -5.41 -9.21
C LEU A 261 -2.61 -6.91 -9.15
N ARG A 262 -2.89 -7.54 -7.98
CA ARG A 262 -2.53 -8.95 -7.74
C ARG A 262 -3.03 -9.85 -8.87
N TYR A 263 -2.15 -10.73 -9.33
CA TYR A 263 -2.39 -11.71 -10.40
C TYR A 263 -2.77 -11.08 -11.76
N GLY A 264 -2.64 -9.77 -11.89
CA GLY A 264 -3.06 -9.03 -13.10
C GLY A 264 -4.56 -9.13 -13.37
N PHE A 265 -5.38 -9.36 -12.34
CA PHE A 265 -6.83 -9.56 -12.46
C PHE A 265 -7.59 -8.26 -12.69
N GLY A 266 -7.20 -7.18 -12.04
CA GLY A 266 -7.87 -5.88 -12.09
C GLY A 266 -7.34 -4.99 -13.22
N VAL A 267 -6.60 -3.93 -12.86
CA VAL A 267 -6.16 -2.88 -13.81
C VAL A 267 -5.36 -3.45 -14.98
N ALA A 268 -4.45 -4.40 -14.75
CA ALA A 268 -3.67 -5.00 -15.84
C ALA A 268 -4.55 -5.80 -16.82
N HIS A 269 -5.64 -6.41 -16.37
CA HIS A 269 -6.63 -7.05 -17.24
C HIS A 269 -7.35 -6.02 -18.11
N GLN A 270 -7.81 -4.93 -17.52
CA GLN A 270 -8.46 -3.83 -18.23
C GLN A 270 -7.52 -3.15 -19.24
N LEU A 271 -6.24 -2.99 -18.89
CA LEU A 271 -5.23 -2.45 -19.81
C LEU A 271 -5.03 -3.34 -21.02
N ARG A 272 -4.99 -4.67 -20.86
CA ARG A 272 -4.89 -5.60 -21.98
C ARG A 272 -6.11 -5.51 -22.90
N ASP A 273 -7.31 -5.40 -22.36
CA ASP A 273 -8.55 -5.16 -23.12
C ASP A 273 -8.48 -3.84 -23.93
N LEU A 274 -7.79 -2.83 -23.40
CA LEU A 274 -7.53 -1.55 -24.08
C LEU A 274 -6.36 -1.61 -25.07
N GLY A 275 -5.78 -2.79 -25.34
CA GLY A 275 -4.69 -2.98 -26.27
C GLY A 275 -3.31 -2.53 -25.76
N VAL A 276 -3.12 -2.48 -24.43
CA VAL A 276 -1.80 -2.26 -23.82
C VAL A 276 -1.14 -3.60 -23.59
N GLU A 277 -0.05 -3.87 -24.31
CA GLU A 277 0.60 -5.18 -24.29
C GLU A 277 1.74 -5.28 -23.26
N ARG A 278 2.49 -4.20 -23.08
CA ARG A 278 3.67 -4.18 -22.22
C ARG A 278 3.38 -3.49 -20.88
N VAL A 279 2.76 -4.25 -19.98
CA VAL A 279 2.48 -3.84 -18.59
C VAL A 279 3.39 -4.61 -17.66
N VAL A 280 4.03 -3.92 -16.71
CA VAL A 280 4.85 -4.52 -15.65
C VAL A 280 4.23 -4.16 -14.31
N THR A 281 3.93 -5.15 -13.50
CA THR A 281 3.40 -5.00 -12.15
C THR A 281 4.48 -5.31 -11.11
N LEU A 282 4.74 -4.37 -10.22
CA LEU A 282 5.68 -4.49 -9.13
C LEU A 282 4.93 -4.32 -7.79
N LEU A 283 5.13 -5.25 -6.86
CA LEU A 283 4.48 -5.19 -5.56
C LEU A 283 5.52 -5.21 -4.42
N PRO A 284 5.29 -4.46 -3.34
CA PRO A 284 6.03 -4.64 -2.12
C PRO A 284 5.56 -5.92 -1.42
N LEU A 285 6.47 -6.61 -0.77
CA LEU A 285 6.24 -7.80 0.01
C LEU A 285 6.53 -7.47 1.47
N SER A 286 5.50 -7.46 2.29
CA SER A 286 5.64 -7.24 3.72
C SER A 286 6.41 -8.39 4.39
N PRO A 287 7.24 -8.12 5.42
CA PRO A 287 8.06 -9.15 6.06
C PRO A 287 7.25 -10.23 6.79
N ASP A 288 6.00 -9.94 7.12
CA ASP A 288 5.07 -10.87 7.76
C ASP A 288 4.14 -11.59 6.75
N GLU A 289 4.33 -11.35 5.43
CA GLU A 289 3.57 -12.04 4.39
C GLU A 289 3.86 -13.55 4.41
N ASP A 290 2.81 -14.35 4.27
CA ASP A 290 2.97 -15.81 4.18
C ASP A 290 3.64 -16.18 2.84
N CYS A 291 4.81 -16.81 2.91
CA CYS A 291 5.53 -17.24 1.70
C CYS A 291 4.70 -18.16 0.78
N ARG A 292 3.67 -18.83 1.32
CA ARG A 292 2.73 -19.65 0.54
C ARG A 292 1.81 -18.83 -0.36
N GLU A 293 1.64 -17.53 -0.07
CA GLU A 293 0.88 -16.61 -0.91
C GLU A 293 1.70 -16.09 -2.11
N ILE A 294 3.01 -16.29 -2.11
CA ILE A 294 3.90 -15.96 -3.23
C ILE A 294 3.76 -17.04 -4.30
N ARG A 295 2.76 -16.88 -5.16
CA ARG A 295 2.45 -17.81 -6.25
C ARG A 295 2.83 -17.22 -7.60
N PRO A 296 3.10 -18.06 -8.61
CA PRO A 296 3.31 -17.59 -9.97
C PRO A 296 2.16 -16.70 -10.45
N GLY A 297 2.52 -15.59 -11.11
CA GLY A 297 1.56 -14.62 -11.63
C GLY A 297 1.09 -13.58 -10.61
N LEU A 298 1.52 -13.64 -9.34
CA LEU A 298 1.14 -12.64 -8.33
C LEU A 298 1.53 -11.22 -8.77
N ALA A 299 2.75 -11.06 -9.29
CA ALA A 299 3.28 -9.87 -9.94
C ALA A 299 4.48 -10.25 -10.82
N ASP A 300 4.99 -9.32 -11.63
CA ASP A 300 6.20 -9.50 -12.42
C ASP A 300 7.46 -9.52 -11.56
N ALA A 301 7.47 -8.74 -10.48
CA ALA A 301 8.46 -8.83 -9.42
C ALA A 301 7.91 -8.33 -8.09
N LEU A 302 8.49 -8.82 -7.00
CA LEU A 302 8.17 -8.49 -5.62
C LEU A 302 9.40 -7.91 -4.94
N PHE A 303 9.23 -6.86 -4.14
CA PHE A 303 10.31 -6.27 -3.37
C PHE A 303 10.14 -6.57 -1.88
N ALA A 304 11.08 -7.29 -1.30
CA ALA A 304 11.04 -7.65 0.11
C ALA A 304 11.36 -6.46 1.00
N LEU A 305 10.38 -5.98 1.74
CA LEU A 305 10.54 -4.89 2.71
C LEU A 305 11.27 -5.36 3.98
N PRO A 306 11.98 -4.47 4.67
CA PRO A 306 12.58 -4.77 5.96
C PRO A 306 11.49 -4.94 7.03
N LYS A 307 11.79 -5.79 8.02
CA LYS A 307 10.91 -5.88 9.19
C LYS A 307 10.98 -4.57 9.99
N LYS A 308 9.81 -4.01 10.30
CA LYS A 308 9.73 -2.85 11.19
C LYS A 308 10.28 -3.23 12.57
N PRO A 309 11.02 -2.33 13.26
CA PRO A 309 11.45 -2.57 14.61
C PRO A 309 10.26 -2.93 15.51
N SER A 310 10.39 -3.98 16.31
CA SER A 310 9.33 -4.43 17.21
C SER A 310 9.05 -3.47 18.39
N THR A 311 9.93 -2.52 18.60
CA THR A 311 9.76 -1.47 19.61
C THR A 311 9.14 -0.27 18.91
N PRO A 312 7.91 0.13 19.24
CA PRO A 312 7.37 1.39 18.76
C PRO A 312 8.37 2.48 19.16
N VAL A 313 8.93 3.19 18.21
CA VAL A 313 9.60 4.45 18.51
C VAL A 313 8.49 5.33 19.10
N PRO A 314 8.53 5.67 20.39
CA PRO A 314 7.47 6.51 20.93
C PRO A 314 7.45 7.79 20.13
N PRO A 315 6.27 8.32 19.78
CA PRO A 315 6.18 9.57 19.04
C PRO A 315 7.02 10.61 19.76
N PRO A 316 7.72 11.49 19.04
CA PRO A 316 8.56 12.50 19.65
C PRO A 316 7.71 13.29 20.64
N ARG A 317 8.04 13.19 21.91
CA ARG A 317 7.33 13.92 22.95
C ARG A 317 7.80 15.36 22.94
N LEU A 318 6.88 16.29 22.92
CA LEU A 318 7.19 17.72 22.99
C LEU A 318 7.99 18.01 24.29
N GLY A 319 7.74 17.24 25.35
CA GLY A 319 8.43 17.39 26.64
C GLY A 319 7.84 18.50 27.48
N GLY A 320 6.52 18.59 27.49
CA GLY A 320 5.76 19.50 28.35
C GLY A 320 4.51 18.82 28.88
N GLN A 321 3.94 19.38 29.96
CA GLN A 321 2.61 19.04 30.45
C GLN A 321 1.64 20.13 29.97
N LEU A 322 0.50 19.69 29.43
CA LEU A 322 -0.54 20.56 28.90
C LEU A 322 -1.83 20.33 29.70
N ALA A 323 -2.63 21.36 29.85
CA ALA A 323 -3.99 21.27 30.37
C ALA A 323 -4.90 22.15 29.50
N ASP A 324 -6.19 21.86 29.53
CA ASP A 324 -7.17 22.72 28.88
C ASP A 324 -7.05 24.15 29.38
N ALA A 325 -7.19 25.12 28.52
CA ALA A 325 -7.27 26.52 28.93
C ALA A 325 -8.53 26.76 29.76
N ASP A 326 -8.52 27.86 30.53
CA ASP A 326 -9.66 28.23 31.38
C ASP A 326 -10.93 28.43 30.49
N ALA A 327 -12.10 28.11 31.07
CA ALA A 327 -13.36 28.14 30.35
C ALA A 327 -13.57 29.47 29.60
N GLY A 328 -13.76 29.36 28.27
CA GLY A 328 -13.96 30.49 27.35
C GLY A 328 -12.70 31.03 26.69
N GLN A 329 -11.53 30.46 26.92
CA GLN A 329 -10.28 30.96 26.33
C GLN A 329 -9.73 30.12 25.14
N GLY A 330 -10.28 28.97 24.80
CA GLY A 330 -9.80 28.11 23.72
C GLY A 330 -8.32 27.70 23.79
N GLY A 331 -7.94 26.57 23.20
CA GLY A 331 -6.56 26.07 23.18
C GLY A 331 -6.15 25.33 24.45
N VAL A 332 -4.84 25.03 24.58
CA VAL A 332 -4.26 24.33 25.74
C VAL A 332 -3.16 25.19 26.37
N ARG A 333 -3.03 25.15 27.70
CA ARG A 333 -2.03 25.88 28.46
C ARG A 333 -0.85 24.97 28.83
N VAL A 334 0.36 25.48 28.69
CA VAL A 334 1.59 24.80 29.11
C VAL A 334 1.74 24.89 30.63
N LEU A 335 1.70 23.74 31.31
CA LEU A 335 1.85 23.63 32.76
C LEU A 335 3.29 23.40 33.21
N ALA A 336 4.06 22.65 32.42
CA ALA A 336 5.46 22.37 32.68
C ALA A 336 6.22 22.17 31.37
N VAL A 337 7.50 22.50 31.36
CA VAL A 337 8.45 22.26 30.25
C VAL A 337 9.61 21.46 30.81
N THR A 338 9.92 20.33 30.17
CA THR A 338 11.02 19.47 30.60
C THR A 338 12.34 20.03 30.06
N ALA A 339 13.33 20.14 30.92
CA ALA A 339 14.65 20.62 30.53
C ALA A 339 15.29 19.74 29.47
N GLY A 340 15.92 20.33 28.44
CA GLY A 340 16.51 19.66 27.30
C GLY A 340 15.49 19.11 26.28
N SER A 341 14.19 19.34 26.47
CA SER A 341 13.13 18.86 25.59
C SER A 341 13.00 19.68 24.31
N LEU A 342 12.19 19.18 23.37
CA LEU A 342 11.84 19.94 22.16
C LEU A 342 11.07 21.22 22.52
N ALA A 343 10.16 21.14 23.49
CA ALA A 343 9.41 22.31 23.99
C ALA A 343 10.35 23.45 24.45
N GLU A 344 11.35 23.13 25.28
CA GLU A 344 12.32 24.12 25.74
C GLU A 344 13.14 24.71 24.58
N ARG A 345 13.66 23.86 23.69
CA ARG A 345 14.42 24.31 22.51
C ARG A 345 13.59 25.12 21.52
N SER A 346 12.27 24.90 21.50
CA SER A 346 11.33 25.69 20.67
C SER A 346 10.88 26.98 21.37
N GLY A 347 11.39 27.28 22.55
CA GLY A 347 11.09 28.50 23.29
C GLY A 347 9.75 28.48 24.04
N LEU A 348 9.10 27.31 24.18
CA LEU A 348 7.88 27.20 24.97
C LEU A 348 8.19 27.40 26.45
N ALA A 349 7.38 28.19 27.15
CA ALA A 349 7.49 28.50 28.55
C ALA A 349 6.22 28.09 29.31
N VAL A 350 6.38 27.84 30.60
CA VAL A 350 5.23 27.62 31.51
C VAL A 350 4.31 28.84 31.46
N GLY A 351 3.04 28.62 31.24
CA GLY A 351 2.03 29.67 31.13
C GLY A 351 1.66 30.02 29.70
N ASP A 352 2.45 29.58 28.70
CA ASP A 352 2.11 29.74 27.27
C ASP A 352 0.80 29.04 26.94
N ARG A 353 0.10 29.60 25.96
CA ARG A 353 -1.14 29.03 25.43
C ARG A 353 -0.94 28.65 23.97
N LEU A 354 -1.13 27.38 23.69
CA LEU A 354 -1.14 26.83 22.33
C LEU A 354 -2.55 26.95 21.78
N LEU A 355 -2.68 27.60 20.63
CA LEU A 355 -3.92 27.76 19.88
C LEU A 355 -3.83 26.86 18.63
N GLU A 356 -4.98 26.45 18.08
CA GLU A 356 -5.03 25.74 16.80
C GLU A 356 -4.53 26.62 15.65
#